data_30f43c1e6700b686d78ab934f8d66d9e
#
_entry.id   30f43c1e6700b686d78ab934f8d66d9e
#
_cell.length_a   1.000
_cell.length_b   1.000
_cell.length_c   1.000
_cell.angle_alpha   90.00
_cell.angle_beta   90.00
_cell.angle_gamma   90.00
#
_symmetry.space_group_name_H-M   'P 1'
#
loop_
_entity.id
_entity.type
_entity.pdbx_description
1 polymer ?
#
loop_
_entity_poly.entity_id
_entity_poly.type
_entity_poly.pdbx_seq_one_letter_code
_entity_poly.pdbx_strand_id
1 'polypeptide(L)'
;MKKLLAILLTIAGFLSLGAWFSLVRSIEMDFNTALAAGELAGDWPTAGAVNKFGFNADVDTSEESVWDIDDLPTNTAGPDRCFANMATTAAPLCISSDNVADASLGVTVEALDANWAPVTISATLGVAAVTSGTVLINPLGTVNLLRINRAYATSTALTGNIYIHKDCTADTGNNGIPDTPATDIVAGITAGENQTLQACYTVPLGFNALMTQFCIGNLSQAAAAQTVTFRLRKSVAGAASRTTELMALADSVQECVIHDPPSKFTEKTDIELTALAGGASQGTSGTFDLLIIPNTL
;
A
#
# COMPACT_ATOMS: atom_id res chain seq x y z
N MET A 1 -42.64 -52.67 -6.50
CA MET A 1 -41.20 -52.54 -6.85
C MET A 1 -40.82 -51.16 -7.40
N LYS A 2 -41.50 -50.63 -8.45
CA LYS A 2 -41.13 -49.34 -9.03
C LYS A 2 -41.14 -48.14 -8.06
N LYS A 3 -42.13 -48.09 -7.14
CA LYS A 3 -42.18 -46.99 -6.12
C LYS A 3 -41.07 -47.08 -5.09
N LEU A 4 -40.63 -48.28 -4.72
CA LEU A 4 -39.55 -48.49 -3.74
C LEU A 4 -38.19 -48.09 -4.34
N LEU A 5 -37.97 -48.40 -5.63
CA LEU A 5 -36.75 -48.01 -6.37
C LEU A 5 -36.63 -46.47 -6.53
N ALA A 6 -37.74 -45.79 -6.79
CA ALA A 6 -37.76 -44.33 -6.87
C ALA A 6 -37.41 -43.65 -5.54
N ILE A 7 -37.93 -44.18 -4.44
CA ILE A 7 -37.61 -43.67 -3.07
C ILE A 7 -36.12 -43.90 -2.73
N LEU A 8 -35.58 -45.10 -3.04
CA LEU A 8 -34.16 -45.39 -2.84
C LEU A 8 -33.23 -44.49 -3.66
N LEU A 9 -33.57 -44.20 -4.93
CA LEU A 9 -32.80 -43.29 -5.76
C LEU A 9 -32.87 -41.84 -5.27
N THR A 10 -33.99 -41.40 -4.74
CA THR A 10 -34.14 -40.06 -4.15
C THR A 10 -33.33 -39.93 -2.88
N ILE A 11 -33.37 -40.94 -1.99
CA ILE A 11 -32.55 -40.96 -0.77
C ILE A 11 -31.05 -41.01 -1.08
N ALA A 12 -30.61 -41.78 -2.06
CA ALA A 12 -29.22 -41.83 -2.51
C ALA A 12 -28.77 -40.50 -3.09
N GLY A 13 -29.66 -39.81 -3.85
CA GLY A 13 -29.39 -38.47 -4.37
C GLY A 13 -29.22 -37.42 -3.24
N PHE A 14 -30.07 -37.45 -2.22
CA PHE A 14 -29.95 -36.56 -1.08
C PHE A 14 -28.73 -36.87 -0.22
N LEU A 15 -28.38 -38.13 -0.05
CA LEU A 15 -27.15 -38.53 0.67
C LEU A 15 -25.87 -38.11 -0.05
N SER A 16 -25.87 -38.16 -1.40
CA SER A 16 -24.73 -37.71 -2.19
C SER A 16 -24.57 -36.19 -2.14
N LEU A 17 -25.67 -35.43 -2.22
CA LEU A 17 -25.65 -33.97 -2.05
C LEU A 17 -25.20 -33.57 -0.64
N GLY A 18 -25.74 -34.23 0.38
CA GLY A 18 -25.32 -33.98 1.77
C GLY A 18 -23.84 -34.29 2.01
N ALA A 19 -23.33 -35.37 1.43
CA ALA A 19 -21.92 -35.72 1.48
C ALA A 19 -21.03 -34.71 0.71
N TRP A 20 -21.53 -34.21 -0.41
CA TRP A 20 -20.86 -33.17 -1.19
C TRP A 20 -20.77 -31.83 -0.42
N PHE A 21 -21.88 -31.38 0.15
CA PHE A 21 -21.88 -30.18 1.01
C PHE A 21 -21.02 -30.35 2.27
N SER A 22 -20.99 -31.53 2.88
CA SER A 22 -20.11 -31.81 4.01
C SER A 22 -18.64 -31.82 3.60
N LEU A 23 -18.31 -32.38 2.42
CA LEU A 23 -16.95 -32.40 1.89
C LEU A 23 -16.45 -30.97 1.56
N VAL A 24 -17.29 -30.16 0.91
CA VAL A 24 -16.95 -28.76 0.58
C VAL A 24 -16.72 -27.97 1.87
N ARG A 25 -17.60 -28.08 2.87
CA ARG A 25 -17.41 -27.43 4.17
C ARG A 25 -16.17 -27.92 4.94
N SER A 26 -15.84 -29.19 4.85
CA SER A 26 -14.63 -29.72 5.50
C SER A 26 -13.37 -29.19 4.81
N ILE A 27 -13.36 -29.04 3.48
CA ILE A 27 -12.25 -28.46 2.74
C ILE A 27 -12.07 -26.98 3.10
N GLU A 28 -13.14 -26.19 3.20
CA GLU A 28 -13.07 -24.78 3.61
C GLU A 28 -12.59 -24.64 5.08
N MET A 29 -13.06 -25.50 5.99
CA MET A 29 -12.58 -25.50 7.38
C MET A 29 -11.11 -25.96 7.46
N ASP A 30 -10.70 -26.95 6.67
CA ASP A 30 -9.33 -27.43 6.65
C ASP A 30 -8.37 -26.38 6.12
N PHE A 31 -8.76 -25.61 5.09
CA PHE A 31 -7.95 -24.51 4.56
C PHE A 31 -7.77 -23.38 5.59
N ASN A 32 -8.84 -22.91 6.20
CA ASN A 32 -8.78 -21.85 7.22
C ASN A 32 -8.08 -22.33 8.49
N THR A 33 -8.26 -23.59 8.87
CA THR A 33 -7.57 -24.20 10.01
C THR A 33 -6.09 -24.41 9.73
N ALA A 34 -5.73 -24.83 8.52
CA ALA A 34 -4.33 -24.98 8.09
C ALA A 34 -3.64 -23.61 8.00
N LEU A 35 -4.33 -22.56 7.51
CA LEU A 35 -3.83 -21.21 7.49
C LEU A 35 -3.56 -20.68 8.90
N ALA A 36 -4.53 -20.81 9.81
CA ALA A 36 -4.38 -20.39 11.20
C ALA A 36 -3.35 -21.23 11.97
N ALA A 37 -3.27 -22.54 11.71
CA ALA A 37 -2.29 -23.42 12.35
C ALA A 37 -0.87 -23.14 11.84
N GLY A 38 -0.68 -22.86 10.55
CA GLY A 38 0.60 -22.46 9.97
C GLY A 38 1.12 -21.15 10.55
N GLU A 39 0.23 -20.17 10.74
CA GLU A 39 0.55 -18.90 11.39
C GLU A 39 0.90 -19.07 12.88
N LEU A 40 0.14 -19.86 13.62
CA LEU A 40 0.37 -20.15 15.03
C LEU A 40 1.61 -21.05 15.28
N ALA A 41 1.91 -21.97 14.38
CA ALA A 41 3.08 -22.86 14.48
C ALA A 41 4.38 -22.17 14.11
N GLY A 42 4.34 -20.98 13.50
CA GLY A 42 5.52 -20.32 12.95
C GLY A 42 6.15 -21.08 11.77
N ASP A 43 5.42 -22.04 11.18
CA ASP A 43 5.84 -22.80 10.01
C ASP A 43 5.90 -21.93 8.74
N TRP A 44 5.31 -20.75 8.81
CA TRP A 44 5.40 -19.71 7.78
C TRP A 44 6.17 -18.48 8.31
N PRO A 45 7.48 -18.61 8.54
CA PRO A 45 8.28 -17.56 9.15
C PRO A 45 8.32 -16.27 8.32
N THR A 46 7.78 -16.30 7.09
CA THR A 46 7.72 -15.19 6.15
C THR A 46 6.31 -14.91 5.65
N ALA A 47 5.32 -15.72 6.04
CA ALA A 47 3.92 -15.41 5.78
C ALA A 47 3.43 -14.38 6.81
N GLY A 48 2.69 -13.38 6.36
CA GLY A 48 2.19 -12.33 7.23
C GLY A 48 0.94 -11.67 6.69
N ALA A 49 0.19 -11.04 7.58
CA ALA A 49 -0.87 -10.13 7.20
C ALA A 49 -0.28 -8.73 6.99
N VAL A 50 -0.63 -8.10 5.88
CA VAL A 50 -0.29 -6.72 5.57
C VAL A 50 -1.58 -5.93 5.45
N ASN A 51 -1.79 -4.97 6.32
CA ASN A 51 -2.82 -3.96 6.18
C ASN A 51 -2.18 -2.70 5.61
N LYS A 52 -2.67 -2.25 4.46
CA LYS A 52 -2.27 -0.99 3.84
C LYS A 52 -3.44 -0.02 3.93
N PHE A 53 -3.12 1.20 4.29
CA PHE A 53 -4.08 2.28 4.30
C PHE A 53 -3.42 3.54 3.78
N GLY A 54 -4.23 4.36 3.10
CA GLY A 54 -3.84 5.64 2.57
C GLY A 54 -4.93 6.67 2.82
N PHE A 55 -4.49 7.90 2.78
CA PHE A 55 -5.34 9.07 2.85
C PHE A 55 -4.82 10.09 1.84
N ASN A 56 -5.72 10.74 1.11
CA ASN A 56 -5.40 11.86 0.24
C ASN A 56 -6.43 12.96 0.54
N ALA A 57 -5.95 14.13 0.93
CA ALA A 57 -6.81 15.23 1.35
C ALA A 57 -7.44 15.98 0.17
N ASP A 58 -6.86 15.89 -1.03
CA ASP A 58 -7.14 16.79 -2.14
C ASP A 58 -7.18 16.12 -3.51
N VAL A 59 -7.77 14.94 -3.61
CA VAL A 59 -7.95 14.27 -4.91
C VAL A 59 -8.70 15.18 -5.86
N ASP A 60 -8.08 15.52 -6.97
CA ASP A 60 -8.62 16.43 -7.99
C ASP A 60 -9.20 15.70 -9.21
N THR A 61 -9.30 16.38 -10.36
CA THR A 61 -9.80 15.83 -11.61
C THR A 61 -8.75 15.04 -12.40
N SER A 62 -7.52 14.91 -11.87
CA SER A 62 -6.48 13.99 -12.34
C SER A 62 -6.57 12.69 -11.54
N GLU A 63 -6.05 11.60 -12.07
CA GLU A 63 -6.02 10.34 -11.31
C GLU A 63 -4.81 10.28 -10.40
N GLU A 64 -5.03 10.19 -9.10
CA GLU A 64 -4.03 10.21 -8.04
C GLU A 64 -4.07 8.93 -7.21
N SER A 65 -2.95 8.60 -6.55
CA SER A 65 -2.95 7.55 -5.54
C SER A 65 -3.64 8.02 -4.26
N VAL A 66 -4.23 7.08 -3.54
CA VAL A 66 -4.70 7.36 -2.17
C VAL A 66 -3.51 7.33 -1.24
N TRP A 67 -2.82 8.45 -1.16
CA TRP A 67 -1.66 8.70 -0.30
C TRP A 67 -1.55 10.19 0.05
N ASP A 68 -0.78 10.54 1.10
CA ASP A 68 -0.74 11.87 1.70
C ASP A 68 0.42 12.77 1.23
N ILE A 69 1.16 12.35 0.20
CA ILE A 69 2.41 13.00 -0.21
C ILE A 69 2.26 13.93 -1.43
N ASP A 70 1.19 13.85 -2.18
CA ASP A 70 0.91 14.72 -3.31
C ASP A 70 0.60 16.16 -2.87
N ASP A 71 0.07 16.32 -1.67
CA ASP A 71 -0.46 17.56 -1.11
C ASP A 71 0.52 18.28 -0.18
N LEU A 72 1.79 18.32 -0.54
CA LEU A 72 2.82 18.95 0.28
C LEU A 72 2.59 20.47 0.42
N PRO A 73 2.68 21.01 1.66
CA PRO A 73 2.25 22.38 1.98
C PRO A 73 3.05 23.52 1.34
N THR A 74 3.88 23.27 0.34
CA THR A 74 4.83 24.25 -0.20
C THR A 74 4.59 24.69 -1.64
N ASN A 75 3.39 24.57 -2.20
CA ASN A 75 3.08 24.89 -3.60
C ASN A 75 3.88 24.08 -4.65
N THR A 76 4.47 22.98 -4.25
CA THR A 76 5.23 22.12 -5.14
C THR A 76 4.56 20.76 -5.10
N ALA A 77 3.72 20.49 -6.10
CA ALA A 77 3.02 19.23 -6.22
C ALA A 77 3.99 18.04 -6.05
N GLY A 78 3.67 17.12 -5.14
CA GLY A 78 4.31 15.81 -5.05
C GLY A 78 3.96 14.97 -6.29
N PRO A 79 4.42 13.72 -6.37
CA PRO A 79 4.00 12.83 -7.45
C PRO A 79 2.56 12.36 -7.22
N ASP A 80 1.72 12.50 -8.23
CA ASP A 80 0.30 12.08 -8.18
C ASP A 80 0.13 10.57 -7.90
N ARG A 81 1.17 9.77 -8.13
CA ARG A 81 1.08 8.31 -8.07
C ARG A 81 2.24 7.69 -7.30
N CYS A 82 1.93 6.75 -6.39
CA CYS A 82 2.90 6.02 -5.57
C CYS A 82 4.05 5.41 -6.37
N PHE A 83 3.77 4.88 -7.56
CA PHE A 83 4.77 4.20 -8.37
C PHE A 83 5.30 5.02 -9.54
N ALA A 84 4.82 6.26 -9.72
CA ALA A 84 5.26 7.11 -10.83
C ALA A 84 6.77 7.36 -10.83
N ASN A 85 7.32 7.61 -9.66
CA ASN A 85 8.75 7.92 -9.49
C ASN A 85 9.61 6.73 -9.11
N MET A 86 9.00 5.56 -8.85
CA MET A 86 9.76 4.37 -8.52
C MET A 86 10.48 3.82 -9.73
N ALA A 87 11.78 3.62 -9.58
CA ALA A 87 12.65 3.22 -10.67
C ALA A 87 12.34 1.81 -11.20
N THR A 88 12.58 1.60 -12.49
CA THR A 88 12.69 0.25 -13.08
C THR A 88 14.03 -0.42 -12.74
N THR A 89 15.00 0.37 -12.31
CA THR A 89 16.34 -0.04 -11.87
C THR A 89 16.54 0.46 -10.45
N ALA A 90 17.02 -0.41 -9.56
CA ALA A 90 17.29 -0.04 -8.18
C ALA A 90 18.33 1.07 -8.10
N ALA A 91 18.07 2.05 -7.25
CA ALA A 91 18.93 3.21 -7.03
C ALA A 91 19.12 3.47 -5.53
N PRO A 92 20.22 4.13 -5.13
CA PRO A 92 20.31 4.68 -3.79
C PRO A 92 19.21 5.72 -3.59
N LEU A 93 18.60 5.73 -2.42
CA LEU A 93 17.63 6.74 -2.01
C LEU A 93 18.16 7.55 -0.84
N CYS A 94 17.57 8.71 -0.65
CA CYS A 94 17.87 9.62 0.44
C CYS A 94 16.62 9.95 1.24
N ILE A 95 16.82 10.45 2.44
CA ILE A 95 15.77 10.87 3.35
C ILE A 95 16.09 12.28 3.87
N SER A 96 15.07 13.11 3.98
CA SER A 96 15.15 14.46 4.51
C SER A 96 13.89 14.84 5.27
N SER A 97 13.92 15.95 5.99
CA SER A 97 12.74 16.57 6.61
C SER A 97 12.75 18.08 6.37
N ASP A 98 11.57 18.66 6.22
CA ASP A 98 11.39 20.11 6.11
C ASP A 98 11.42 20.84 7.46
N ASN A 99 11.67 20.12 8.55
CA ASN A 99 11.75 20.71 9.89
C ASN A 99 13.00 20.27 10.67
N VAL A 100 13.77 21.24 11.14
CA VAL A 100 15.00 21.00 11.90
C VAL A 100 14.75 20.28 13.24
N ALA A 101 13.55 20.36 13.80
CA ALA A 101 13.21 19.67 15.04
C ALA A 101 13.23 18.15 14.90
N ASP A 102 13.16 17.63 13.67
CA ASP A 102 13.24 16.20 13.38
C ASP A 102 14.70 15.68 13.31
N ALA A 103 15.69 16.56 13.46
CA ALA A 103 17.10 16.16 13.50
C ALA A 103 17.35 15.10 14.57
N SER A 104 18.08 14.06 14.23
CA SER A 104 18.38 12.89 15.05
C SER A 104 17.21 11.92 15.31
N LEU A 105 16.03 12.14 14.73
CA LEU A 105 14.96 11.18 14.82
C LEU A 105 15.25 9.96 13.91
N GLY A 106 14.84 8.80 14.41
CA GLY A 106 14.95 7.55 13.66
C GLY A 106 13.73 7.31 12.78
N VAL A 107 13.98 6.87 11.57
CA VAL A 107 12.94 6.40 10.62
C VAL A 107 13.30 5.00 10.17
N THR A 108 12.33 4.10 10.22
CA THR A 108 12.46 2.75 9.65
C THR A 108 11.72 2.72 8.31
N VAL A 109 12.36 2.14 7.31
CA VAL A 109 11.83 1.99 5.95
C VAL A 109 11.79 0.52 5.58
N GLU A 110 10.61 0.03 5.25
CA GLU A 110 10.36 -1.31 4.70
C GLU A 110 10.30 -1.20 3.18
N ALA A 111 11.23 -1.86 2.50
CA ALA A 111 11.50 -1.66 1.08
C ALA A 111 11.81 -2.97 0.37
N LEU A 112 11.95 -2.91 -0.95
CA LEU A 112 12.46 -3.99 -1.77
C LEU A 112 13.80 -3.56 -2.42
N ASP A 113 14.80 -4.44 -2.34
CA ASP A 113 16.10 -4.24 -2.94
C ASP A 113 16.10 -4.48 -4.47
N ALA A 114 17.30 -4.44 -5.09
CA ALA A 114 17.51 -4.68 -6.51
C ALA A 114 17.04 -6.09 -6.98
N ASN A 115 16.93 -7.05 -6.07
CA ASN A 115 16.48 -8.41 -6.33
C ASN A 115 14.98 -8.60 -6.00
N TRP A 116 14.25 -7.52 -5.66
CA TRP A 116 12.87 -7.57 -5.15
C TRP A 116 12.75 -8.31 -3.81
N ALA A 117 13.85 -8.48 -3.10
CA ALA A 117 13.85 -9.07 -1.77
C ALA A 117 13.45 -8.00 -0.72
N PRO A 118 12.66 -8.36 0.30
CA PRO A 118 12.30 -7.43 1.35
C PRO A 118 13.53 -7.05 2.19
N VAL A 119 13.68 -5.77 2.44
CA VAL A 119 14.72 -5.19 3.29
C VAL A 119 14.11 -4.18 4.24
N THR A 120 14.64 -4.12 5.47
CA THR A 120 14.29 -3.10 6.45
C THR A 120 15.52 -2.26 6.74
N ILE A 121 15.40 -0.96 6.58
CA ILE A 121 16.47 0.01 6.76
C ILE A 121 16.07 0.94 7.89
N SER A 122 16.97 1.15 8.86
CA SER A 122 16.82 2.19 9.87
C SER A 122 17.77 3.34 9.51
N ALA A 123 17.20 4.52 9.33
CA ALA A 123 17.92 5.75 9.07
C ALA A 123 17.73 6.72 10.25
N THR A 124 18.73 7.54 10.50
CA THR A 124 18.61 8.66 11.41
C THR A 124 18.67 9.94 10.60
N LEU A 125 17.72 10.83 10.80
CA LEU A 125 17.68 12.13 10.13
C LEU A 125 18.91 12.95 10.58
N GLY A 126 19.57 13.57 9.63
CA GLY A 126 20.90 14.15 9.83
C GLY A 126 20.93 15.27 10.85
N VAL A 127 22.09 15.35 11.51
CA VAL A 127 22.45 16.43 12.46
C VAL A 127 23.42 17.40 11.80
N ALA A 128 23.59 17.39 10.50
CA ALA A 128 24.62 18.21 9.90
C ALA A 128 24.36 19.72 10.08
N ALA A 129 25.43 20.47 10.11
CA ALA A 129 25.50 21.89 10.41
C ALA A 129 24.49 22.70 9.61
N VAL A 130 23.34 22.87 10.18
CA VAL A 130 22.20 23.59 9.62
C VAL A 130 22.46 25.07 9.80
N THR A 131 22.88 25.73 8.77
CA THR A 131 23.04 27.17 8.80
C THR A 131 21.74 27.94 8.61
N SER A 132 20.63 27.27 8.31
CA SER A 132 19.34 27.94 8.14
C SER A 132 18.09 27.04 8.21
N GLY A 133 17.94 26.26 9.27
CA GLY A 133 16.62 25.69 9.61
C GLY A 133 16.22 24.41 8.88
N THR A 134 17.12 23.73 8.20
CA THR A 134 16.83 22.55 7.39
C THR A 134 17.41 21.28 7.94
N VAL A 135 16.74 20.16 7.73
CA VAL A 135 17.30 18.82 7.98
C VAL A 135 17.94 18.33 6.70
N LEU A 136 19.18 17.93 6.82
CA LEU A 136 19.97 17.52 5.67
C LEU A 136 19.46 16.23 5.03
N ILE A 137 19.63 16.20 3.73
CA ILE A 137 19.54 15.00 2.93
C ILE A 137 20.57 13.99 3.38
N ASN A 138 20.12 12.84 3.86
CA ASN A 138 20.96 11.72 4.24
C ASN A 138 20.74 10.54 3.31
N PRO A 139 21.80 9.80 2.95
CA PRO A 139 21.62 8.51 2.30
C PRO A 139 20.77 7.58 3.16
N LEU A 140 19.81 6.91 2.56
CA LEU A 140 18.97 5.88 3.19
C LEU A 140 19.74 4.53 3.26
N GLY A 141 21.02 4.55 3.66
CA GLY A 141 21.90 3.40 3.69
C GLY A 141 22.64 3.16 2.37
N THR A 142 23.25 1.98 2.23
CA THR A 142 24.08 1.58 1.09
C THR A 142 23.35 0.63 0.11
N VAL A 143 22.11 0.30 0.38
CA VAL A 143 21.32 -0.64 -0.42
C VAL A 143 20.57 0.13 -1.50
N ASN A 144 20.70 -0.33 -2.74
CA ASN A 144 19.88 0.18 -3.83
C ASN A 144 18.46 -0.38 -3.72
N LEU A 145 17.47 0.50 -3.80
CA LEU A 145 16.06 0.17 -3.58
C LEU A 145 15.25 0.29 -4.88
N LEU A 146 14.28 -0.58 -5.04
CA LEU A 146 13.30 -0.58 -6.14
C LEU A 146 11.96 -0.04 -5.69
N ARG A 147 11.52 -0.38 -4.46
CA ARG A 147 10.19 -0.05 -3.94
C ARG A 147 10.26 0.29 -2.46
N ILE A 148 9.39 1.20 -2.06
CA ILE A 148 9.13 1.50 -0.65
C ILE A 148 7.72 1.03 -0.34
N ASN A 149 7.60 0.06 0.57
CA ASN A 149 6.31 -0.47 1.00
C ASN A 149 5.76 0.29 2.21
N ARG A 150 6.63 0.80 3.08
CA ARG A 150 6.24 1.56 4.26
C ARG A 150 7.45 2.32 4.83
N ALA A 151 7.18 3.45 5.46
CA ALA A 151 8.13 4.10 6.36
C ALA A 151 7.41 4.57 7.62
N TYR A 152 8.12 4.60 8.75
CA TYR A 152 7.56 5.08 10.03
C TYR A 152 8.64 5.60 10.96
N ALA A 153 8.27 6.58 11.78
CA ALA A 153 9.13 7.11 12.84
C ALA A 153 9.26 6.10 13.99
N THR A 154 10.45 6.00 14.57
CA THR A 154 10.75 4.97 15.58
C THR A 154 10.61 5.46 17.02
N SER A 155 10.54 6.75 17.29
CA SER A 155 10.68 7.24 18.67
C SER A 155 9.69 8.33 19.08
N THR A 156 9.55 9.41 18.34
CA THR A 156 8.72 10.57 18.70
C THR A 156 7.93 11.05 17.51
N ALA A 157 6.89 11.86 17.80
CA ALA A 157 6.11 12.48 16.74
C ALA A 157 6.98 13.37 15.86
N LEU A 158 6.82 13.23 14.55
CA LEU A 158 7.45 14.09 13.56
C LEU A 158 6.83 15.48 13.62
N THR A 159 7.66 16.50 13.50
CA THR A 159 7.24 17.90 13.47
C THR A 159 7.09 18.40 12.04
N GLY A 160 7.97 17.95 11.15
CA GLY A 160 7.93 18.22 9.72
C GLY A 160 7.51 17.01 8.91
N ASN A 161 7.39 17.23 7.61
CA ASN A 161 7.20 16.16 6.64
C ASN A 161 8.55 15.47 6.37
N ILE A 162 8.49 14.15 6.21
CA ILE A 162 9.66 13.36 5.81
C ILE A 162 9.50 12.98 4.34
N TYR A 163 10.59 13.18 3.60
CA TYR A 163 10.67 12.83 2.18
C TYR A 163 11.69 11.71 1.97
N ILE A 164 11.28 10.67 1.25
CA ILE A 164 12.17 9.63 0.72
C ILE A 164 12.25 9.86 -0.78
N HIS A 165 13.47 10.13 -1.30
CA HIS A 165 13.63 10.67 -2.65
C HIS A 165 14.92 10.18 -3.32
N LYS A 166 14.99 10.37 -4.63
CA LYS A 166 16.11 9.94 -5.49
C LYS A 166 17.26 10.93 -5.51
N ASP A 167 17.00 12.21 -5.36
CA ASP A 167 18.05 13.23 -5.37
C ASP A 167 18.76 13.29 -4.02
N CYS A 168 20.00 12.83 -4.00
CA CYS A 168 20.84 12.83 -2.80
C CYS A 168 21.84 14.02 -2.78
N THR A 169 21.76 14.95 -3.70
CA THR A 169 22.85 15.93 -3.90
C THR A 169 22.44 17.37 -3.69
N ALA A 170 21.19 17.71 -3.86
CA ALA A 170 20.76 19.09 -3.88
C ALA A 170 19.45 19.32 -3.13
N ASP A 171 19.51 20.27 -2.22
CA ASP A 171 18.40 21.05 -1.74
C ASP A 171 18.84 22.51 -1.86
N THR A 172 18.67 23.08 -3.05
CA THR A 172 19.08 24.48 -3.33
C THR A 172 18.26 25.48 -2.54
N GLY A 173 17.04 25.06 -2.13
CA GLY A 173 16.16 25.83 -1.25
C GLY A 173 16.61 25.83 0.21
N ASN A 174 17.46 24.87 0.61
CA ASN A 174 17.81 24.62 2.02
C ASN A 174 16.57 24.50 2.91
N ASN A 175 15.55 23.84 2.44
CA ASN A 175 14.26 23.67 3.14
C ASN A 175 13.91 22.20 3.44
N GLY A 176 14.81 21.26 3.17
CA GLY A 176 14.63 19.83 3.38
C GLY A 176 13.72 19.16 2.35
N ILE A 177 13.23 19.90 1.36
CA ILE A 177 12.38 19.42 0.29
C ILE A 177 13.27 19.21 -0.95
N PRO A 178 13.17 18.07 -1.66
CA PRO A 178 13.90 17.88 -2.93
C PRO A 178 13.58 18.98 -3.94
N ASP A 179 14.56 19.38 -4.73
CA ASP A 179 14.41 20.48 -5.73
C ASP A 179 13.34 20.20 -6.80
N THR A 180 13.09 18.93 -7.10
CA THR A 180 12.06 18.47 -8.05
C THR A 180 11.13 17.43 -7.41
N PRO A 181 10.27 17.83 -6.43
CA PRO A 181 9.47 16.91 -5.64
C PRO A 181 8.62 15.98 -6.49
N ALA A 182 7.94 16.48 -7.49
CA ALA A 182 7.06 15.72 -8.37
C ALA A 182 7.75 14.53 -9.09
N THR A 183 9.07 14.59 -9.28
CA THR A 183 9.83 13.54 -9.98
C THR A 183 10.77 12.76 -9.08
N ASP A 184 11.12 13.29 -7.91
CA ASP A 184 12.16 12.71 -7.06
C ASP A 184 11.59 11.99 -5.84
N ILE A 185 10.49 12.45 -5.27
CA ILE A 185 9.86 11.81 -4.11
C ILE A 185 9.29 10.45 -4.53
N VAL A 186 9.60 9.42 -3.74
CA VAL A 186 9.13 8.05 -3.93
C VAL A 186 8.27 7.56 -2.76
N ALA A 187 8.38 8.19 -1.60
CA ALA A 187 7.51 7.99 -0.43
C ALA A 187 7.69 9.16 0.54
N GLY A 188 6.78 9.30 1.49
CA GLY A 188 6.93 10.30 2.55
C GLY A 188 6.02 10.06 3.73
N ILE A 189 6.23 10.84 4.78
CA ILE A 189 5.43 10.83 5.99
C ILE A 189 5.01 12.26 6.26
N THR A 190 3.72 12.53 6.29
CA THR A 190 3.19 13.84 6.64
C THR A 190 3.40 14.16 8.11
N ALA A 191 3.66 15.41 8.43
CA ALA A 191 3.86 15.89 9.79
C ALA A 191 2.72 15.45 10.73
N GLY A 192 3.10 14.86 11.87
CA GLY A 192 2.15 14.35 12.86
C GLY A 192 1.64 12.92 12.65
N GLU A 193 1.74 12.36 11.44
CA GLU A 193 1.22 11.01 11.15
C GLU A 193 2.17 9.88 11.56
N ASN A 194 3.45 10.16 11.65
CA ASN A 194 4.50 9.22 12.08
C ASN A 194 4.70 7.97 11.21
N GLN A 195 3.95 7.81 10.13
CA GLN A 195 4.08 6.73 9.15
C GLN A 195 3.51 7.15 7.80
N THR A 196 3.93 6.45 6.75
CA THR A 196 3.36 6.63 5.41
C THR A 196 1.86 6.27 5.42
N LEU A 197 1.01 7.19 4.97
CA LEU A 197 -0.41 6.94 4.68
C LEU A 197 -0.56 6.67 3.18
N GLN A 198 -0.14 5.49 2.73
CA GLN A 198 -0.14 5.12 1.31
C GLN A 198 -0.86 3.79 1.08
N ALA A 199 -1.92 3.79 0.28
CA ALA A 199 -2.61 2.58 -0.15
C ALA A 199 -1.90 1.94 -1.36
N CYS A 200 -0.61 1.62 -1.17
CA CYS A 200 0.27 1.05 -2.17
C CYS A 200 1.13 -0.05 -1.56
N TYR A 201 1.36 -1.12 -2.33
CA TYR A 201 2.19 -2.25 -1.89
C TYR A 201 2.79 -2.97 -3.08
N THR A 202 4.02 -3.42 -2.95
CA THR A 202 4.65 -4.29 -3.94
C THR A 202 4.92 -5.66 -3.33
N VAL A 203 4.44 -6.70 -4.00
CA VAL A 203 4.62 -8.08 -3.57
C VAL A 203 6.08 -8.50 -3.78
N PRO A 204 6.81 -8.93 -2.71
CA PRO A 204 8.20 -9.34 -2.84
C PRO A 204 8.40 -10.56 -3.74
N LEU A 205 9.63 -10.74 -4.27
CA LEU A 205 10.04 -11.96 -4.95
C LEU A 205 9.90 -13.16 -4.02
N GLY A 206 9.41 -14.28 -4.54
CA GLY A 206 9.20 -15.51 -3.78
C GLY A 206 7.87 -15.59 -3.04
N PHE A 207 7.00 -14.56 -3.17
CA PHE A 207 5.72 -14.49 -2.49
C PHE A 207 4.56 -14.25 -3.44
N ASN A 208 3.37 -14.66 -3.02
CA ASN A 208 2.11 -14.20 -3.55
C ASN A 208 1.38 -13.37 -2.47
N ALA A 209 0.57 -12.42 -2.88
CA ALA A 209 -0.36 -11.74 -2.01
C ALA A 209 -1.80 -12.16 -2.33
N LEU A 210 -2.58 -12.45 -1.31
CA LEU A 210 -4.01 -12.74 -1.39
C LEU A 210 -4.76 -11.57 -0.76
N MET A 211 -5.41 -10.75 -1.57
CA MET A 211 -6.25 -9.66 -1.06
C MET A 211 -7.58 -10.23 -0.59
N THR A 212 -7.90 -10.02 0.67
CA THR A 212 -9.15 -10.48 1.28
C THR A 212 -10.22 -9.43 1.24
N GLN A 213 -9.84 -8.16 1.34
CA GLN A 213 -10.75 -7.03 1.21
C GLN A 213 -10.01 -5.74 0.82
N PHE A 214 -10.75 -4.79 0.28
CA PHE A 214 -10.36 -3.39 0.29
C PHE A 214 -11.55 -2.51 0.63
N CYS A 215 -11.31 -1.38 1.29
CA CYS A 215 -12.31 -0.39 1.64
C CYS A 215 -11.89 0.96 1.08
N ILE A 216 -12.85 1.76 0.67
CA ILE A 216 -12.66 3.10 0.13
C ILE A 216 -13.65 4.05 0.76
N GLY A 217 -13.26 5.30 0.92
CA GLY A 217 -14.10 6.36 1.48
C GLY A 217 -13.93 7.66 0.71
N ASN A 218 -15.06 8.28 0.39
CA ASN A 218 -15.12 9.65 -0.11
C ASN A 218 -15.50 10.56 1.07
N LEU A 219 -14.56 11.42 1.50
CA LEU A 219 -14.74 12.32 2.62
C LEU A 219 -15.16 13.68 2.07
N SER A 220 -16.38 14.10 2.35
CA SER A 220 -16.87 15.39 1.88
C SER A 220 -15.99 16.55 2.37
N GLN A 221 -15.41 17.28 1.43
CA GLN A 221 -14.68 18.54 1.70
C GLN A 221 -15.21 19.70 0.86
N ALA A 222 -15.89 19.42 -0.23
CA ALA A 222 -16.41 20.45 -1.13
C ALA A 222 -17.80 20.96 -0.69
N ALA A 223 -18.10 22.21 -1.03
CA ALA A 223 -19.43 22.79 -0.78
C ALA A 223 -20.55 22.13 -1.62
N ALA A 224 -20.22 21.36 -2.63
CA ALA A 224 -21.14 20.59 -3.47
C ALA A 224 -20.74 19.12 -3.49
N ALA A 225 -21.73 18.24 -3.35
CA ALA A 225 -21.52 16.79 -3.41
C ALA A 225 -20.81 16.36 -4.70
N GLN A 226 -19.73 15.63 -4.55
CA GLN A 226 -18.92 15.14 -5.66
C GLN A 226 -18.88 13.61 -5.65
N THR A 227 -18.76 13.04 -6.85
CA THR A 227 -18.49 11.61 -7.00
C THR A 227 -17.01 11.41 -7.18
N VAL A 228 -16.43 10.48 -6.43
CA VAL A 228 -15.04 10.04 -6.60
C VAL A 228 -15.03 8.64 -7.22
N THR A 229 -14.24 8.48 -8.27
CA THR A 229 -14.02 7.18 -8.89
C THR A 229 -12.73 6.58 -8.37
N PHE A 230 -12.84 5.45 -7.68
CA PHE A 230 -11.72 4.68 -7.17
C PHE A 230 -11.35 3.55 -8.14
N ARG A 231 -10.08 3.25 -8.25
CA ARG A 231 -9.57 2.13 -9.03
C ARG A 231 -8.52 1.36 -8.24
N LEU A 232 -8.74 0.06 -8.10
CA LEU A 232 -7.68 -0.86 -7.69
C LEU A 232 -6.86 -1.20 -8.93
N ARG A 233 -5.59 -0.85 -8.92
CA ARG A 233 -4.66 -1.05 -10.03
C ARG A 233 -3.60 -2.06 -9.70
N LYS A 234 -3.12 -2.78 -10.73
CA LYS A 234 -1.95 -3.65 -10.64
C LYS A 234 -1.01 -3.47 -11.81
N SER A 235 0.28 -3.62 -11.54
CA SER A 235 1.34 -3.69 -12.55
C SER A 235 2.34 -4.76 -12.13
N VAL A 236 2.75 -5.64 -13.03
CA VAL A 236 3.72 -6.69 -12.73
C VAL A 236 5.08 -6.28 -13.28
N ALA A 237 6.10 -6.16 -12.40
CA ALA A 237 7.50 -5.90 -12.76
C ALA A 237 7.69 -4.73 -13.74
N GLY A 238 6.95 -3.63 -13.55
CA GLY A 238 7.03 -2.44 -14.42
C GLY A 238 6.27 -2.55 -15.74
N ALA A 239 5.44 -3.58 -15.92
CA ALA A 239 4.50 -3.65 -17.03
C ALA A 239 3.43 -2.53 -16.92
N ALA A 240 2.69 -2.29 -17.99
CA ALA A 240 1.61 -1.32 -17.98
C ALA A 240 0.59 -1.62 -16.88
N SER A 241 0.24 -0.60 -16.10
CA SER A 241 -0.76 -0.70 -15.04
C SER A 241 -2.14 -1.03 -15.61
N ARG A 242 -2.86 -1.92 -14.93
CA ARG A 242 -4.21 -2.36 -15.30
C ARG A 242 -5.16 -2.16 -14.13
N THR A 243 -6.34 -1.63 -14.40
CA THR A 243 -7.43 -1.59 -13.44
C THR A 243 -7.99 -3.00 -13.28
N THR A 244 -8.09 -3.47 -12.05
CA THR A 244 -8.74 -4.74 -11.70
C THR A 244 -10.14 -4.52 -11.18
N GLU A 245 -10.36 -3.40 -10.48
CA GLU A 245 -11.65 -3.02 -9.91
C GLU A 245 -11.88 -1.52 -10.09
N LEU A 246 -13.13 -1.13 -10.24
CA LEU A 246 -13.55 0.25 -10.38
C LEU A 246 -14.84 0.47 -9.60
N MET A 247 -14.85 1.48 -8.75
CA MET A 247 -16.02 1.88 -7.96
C MET A 247 -16.17 3.39 -7.98
N ALA A 248 -17.40 3.87 -7.93
CA ALA A 248 -17.69 5.30 -7.84
C ALA A 248 -18.51 5.55 -6.57
N LEU A 249 -17.99 6.37 -5.67
CA LEU A 249 -18.66 6.73 -4.43
C LEU A 249 -19.19 8.16 -4.49
N ALA A 250 -20.43 8.33 -4.06
CA ALA A 250 -20.96 9.63 -3.76
C ALA A 250 -20.28 10.22 -2.51
N ASP A 251 -20.54 11.50 -2.29
CA ASP A 251 -20.02 12.25 -1.16
C ASP A 251 -20.39 11.62 0.20
N SER A 252 -19.41 11.62 1.13
CA SER A 252 -19.55 11.07 2.49
C SER A 252 -19.95 9.59 2.56
N VAL A 253 -19.59 8.78 1.56
CA VAL A 253 -19.85 7.34 1.52
C VAL A 253 -18.55 6.56 1.70
N GLN A 254 -18.65 5.46 2.44
CA GLN A 254 -17.61 4.44 2.54
C GLN A 254 -18.16 3.11 2.06
N GLU A 255 -17.34 2.33 1.39
CA GLU A 255 -17.70 1.00 0.91
C GLU A 255 -16.51 0.04 1.02
N CYS A 256 -16.80 -1.22 1.32
CA CYS A 256 -15.82 -2.30 1.38
C CYS A 256 -16.20 -3.42 0.42
N VAL A 257 -15.22 -3.91 -0.32
CA VAL A 257 -15.33 -5.11 -1.15
C VAL A 257 -14.60 -6.25 -0.47
N ILE A 258 -15.33 -7.33 -0.20
CA ILE A 258 -14.77 -8.56 0.33
C ILE A 258 -14.54 -9.51 -0.85
N HIS A 259 -13.34 -10.04 -0.97
CA HIS A 259 -12.99 -11.04 -1.96
C HIS A 259 -13.17 -12.45 -1.40
N ASP A 260 -14.16 -13.16 -1.91
CA ASP A 260 -14.39 -14.57 -1.62
C ASP A 260 -14.61 -15.35 -2.94
N PRO A 261 -13.60 -16.09 -3.44
CA PRO A 261 -12.26 -16.30 -2.87
C PRO A 261 -11.35 -15.05 -2.97
N PRO A 262 -10.28 -14.98 -2.16
CA PRO A 262 -9.32 -13.87 -2.18
C PRO A 262 -8.69 -13.65 -3.57
N SER A 263 -8.52 -12.40 -3.95
CA SER A 263 -7.86 -12.02 -5.21
C SER A 263 -6.35 -12.22 -5.12
N LYS A 264 -5.77 -12.99 -6.05
CA LYS A 264 -4.34 -13.32 -6.05
C LYS A 264 -3.52 -12.31 -6.87
N PHE A 265 -2.43 -11.83 -6.26
CA PHE A 265 -1.37 -11.04 -6.88
C PHE A 265 -0.06 -11.82 -6.79
N THR A 266 0.61 -12.01 -7.91
CA THR A 266 1.88 -12.73 -7.96
C THR A 266 3.04 -11.85 -7.48
N GLU A 267 4.19 -12.45 -7.25
CA GLU A 267 5.43 -11.73 -6.94
C GLU A 267 5.69 -10.58 -7.92
N LYS A 268 6.38 -9.53 -7.45
CA LYS A 268 6.74 -8.32 -8.20
C LYS A 268 5.52 -7.55 -8.76
N THR A 269 4.35 -7.77 -8.19
CA THR A 269 3.15 -7.00 -8.53
C THR A 269 3.08 -5.76 -7.67
N ASP A 270 3.05 -4.60 -8.29
CA ASP A 270 2.66 -3.34 -7.70
C ASP A 270 1.13 -3.29 -7.59
N ILE A 271 0.62 -3.05 -6.40
CA ILE A 271 -0.81 -2.90 -6.08
C ILE A 271 -1.02 -1.46 -5.62
N GLU A 272 -1.95 -0.76 -6.21
CA GLU A 272 -2.18 0.66 -5.97
C GLU A 272 -3.67 0.97 -5.97
N LEU A 273 -4.12 1.67 -4.96
CA LEU A 273 -5.45 2.26 -4.95
C LEU A 273 -5.35 3.71 -5.40
N THR A 274 -6.11 4.06 -6.43
CA THR A 274 -6.18 5.42 -6.98
C THR A 274 -7.58 5.97 -6.90
N ALA A 275 -7.68 7.30 -6.89
CA ALA A 275 -8.92 8.05 -6.87
C ALA A 275 -8.90 9.15 -7.93
N LEU A 276 -10.08 9.57 -8.37
CA LEU A 276 -10.32 10.64 -9.34
C LEU A 276 -11.62 11.34 -8.97
N ALA A 277 -11.57 12.61 -8.62
CA ALA A 277 -12.77 13.38 -8.36
C ALA A 277 -13.47 13.84 -9.64
N GLY A 278 -14.79 13.94 -9.60
CA GLY A 278 -15.60 14.37 -10.74
C GLY A 278 -15.64 15.89 -10.95
N GLY A 279 -15.05 16.66 -10.05
CA GLY A 279 -15.07 18.13 -10.06
C GLY A 279 -14.10 18.73 -9.06
N ALA A 280 -14.61 19.41 -8.03
CA ALA A 280 -13.76 20.00 -7.00
C ALA A 280 -13.04 18.91 -6.18
N SER A 281 -11.89 19.28 -5.62
CA SER A 281 -11.05 18.41 -4.79
C SER A 281 -11.81 17.75 -3.64
N GLN A 282 -11.50 16.50 -3.36
CA GLN A 282 -12.15 15.66 -2.35
C GLN A 282 -11.13 14.94 -1.49
N GLY A 283 -11.36 14.92 -0.18
CA GLY A 283 -10.64 14.00 0.71
C GLY A 283 -11.04 12.55 0.44
N THR A 284 -10.08 11.67 0.37
CA THR A 284 -10.30 10.24 0.16
C THR A 284 -9.52 9.40 1.15
N SER A 285 -10.03 8.23 1.44
CA SER A 285 -9.31 7.21 2.21
C SER A 285 -9.43 5.86 1.53
N GLY A 286 -8.45 5.00 1.78
CA GLY A 286 -8.49 3.66 1.25
C GLY A 286 -7.64 2.69 2.04
N THR A 287 -8.12 1.47 2.19
CA THR A 287 -7.38 0.40 2.86
C THR A 287 -7.49 -0.88 2.06
N PHE A 288 -6.51 -1.75 2.16
CA PHE A 288 -6.62 -3.13 1.71
C PHE A 288 -5.82 -4.09 2.57
N ASP A 289 -6.34 -5.31 2.71
CA ASP A 289 -5.74 -6.37 3.51
C ASP A 289 -5.19 -7.47 2.60
N LEU A 290 -3.95 -7.83 2.83
CA LEU A 290 -3.23 -8.86 2.10
C LEU A 290 -2.73 -9.94 3.05
N LEU A 291 -2.89 -11.20 2.64
CA LEU A 291 -2.12 -12.32 3.19
C LEU A 291 -0.94 -12.58 2.26
N ILE A 292 0.26 -12.46 2.77
CA ILE A 292 1.50 -12.72 2.03
C ILE A 292 1.90 -14.17 2.27
N ILE A 293 1.95 -14.97 1.22
CA ILE A 293 2.27 -16.40 1.28
C ILE A 293 3.43 -16.75 0.36
N PRO A 294 4.35 -17.66 0.75
CA PRO A 294 5.42 -18.13 -0.13
C PRO A 294 4.88 -18.78 -1.41
N ASN A 295 5.62 -18.63 -2.52
CA ASN A 295 5.26 -19.26 -3.80
C ASN A 295 5.37 -20.80 -3.81
N THR A 296 6.02 -21.37 -2.80
CA THR A 296 6.34 -22.81 -2.70
C THR A 296 5.27 -23.64 -2.02
N LEU A 297 4.09 -23.05 -1.79
CA LEU A 297 2.90 -23.74 -1.25
C LEU A 297 1.99 -24.24 -2.37
#